data_91c6b93a1bec10bef2a6f57c3875b72a
#
_entry.id   91c6b93a1bec10bef2a6f57c3875b72a
#
_cell.length_a   1.000
_cell.length_b   1.000
_cell.length_c   1.000
_cell.angle_alpha   90.00
_cell.angle_beta   90.00
_cell.angle_gamma   90.00
#
_symmetry.space_group_name_H-M   'P 1'
#
loop_
_entity.id
_entity.type
_entity.pdbx_description
1 polymer ?
#
loop_
_entity_poly.entity_id
_entity_poly.type
_entity_poly.pdbx_seq_one_letter_code
_entity_poly.pdbx_strand_id
1 'polypeptide(L)'
;MTSMPIRISSIDESFDRWEELLSLILSAFAYMDGVIDPPSSAHRLTVEGLAHKAREEIGFVAMNGDTLVGCLFCRPEAECLYLGKLAVVPERHGSGIGRRMLAAAEDLAHDRNLPVLRLETRVELTDNHRTFARWGFVKTAENAHPGFSRPTSIEMQKRLALG
;
A
#
# COMPACT_ATOMS: atom_id res chain seq x y z
N MET A 1 30.85 1.81 2.11
CA MET A 1 29.98 1.65 0.92
C MET A 1 28.75 2.50 1.07
N THR A 2 28.58 3.46 0.18
CA THR A 2 27.39 4.32 0.21
C THR A 2 26.21 3.56 -0.37
N SER A 3 25.12 3.47 0.38
CA SER A 3 23.88 2.91 -0.15
C SER A 3 23.26 3.91 -1.13
N MET A 4 22.66 3.39 -2.20
CA MET A 4 21.93 4.22 -3.14
C MET A 4 20.74 4.87 -2.43
N PRO A 5 20.44 6.15 -2.71
CA PRO A 5 19.25 6.77 -2.14
C PRO A 5 17.98 6.12 -2.68
N ILE A 6 16.99 6.01 -1.83
CA ILE A 6 15.67 5.53 -2.23
C ILE A 6 14.94 6.65 -2.95
N ARG A 7 14.43 6.36 -4.15
CA ARG A 7 13.66 7.31 -4.94
C ARG A 7 12.21 6.83 -5.03
N ILE A 8 11.28 7.70 -4.71
CA ILE A 8 9.85 7.43 -4.87
C ILE A 8 9.41 8.12 -6.16
N SER A 9 8.77 7.37 -7.05
CA SER A 9 8.27 7.93 -8.31
C SER A 9 6.93 7.35 -8.67
N SER A 10 6.14 8.13 -9.44
CA SER A 10 4.85 7.67 -9.95
C SER A 10 5.04 6.65 -11.05
N ILE A 11 4.12 5.70 -11.11
CA ILE A 11 4.03 4.80 -12.27
C ILE A 11 3.38 5.58 -13.41
N ASP A 12 4.09 5.76 -14.51
CA ASP A 12 3.60 6.45 -15.69
C ASP A 12 3.60 5.51 -16.90
N GLU A 13 3.32 6.06 -18.07
CA GLU A 13 3.22 5.27 -19.30
C GLU A 13 4.53 4.59 -19.70
N SER A 14 5.67 5.11 -19.22
CA SER A 14 6.98 4.54 -19.53
C SER A 14 7.35 3.34 -18.64
N PHE A 15 6.57 3.08 -17.61
CA PHE A 15 6.86 1.97 -16.69
C PHE A 15 6.64 0.63 -17.41
N ASP A 16 7.65 -0.22 -17.37
CA ASP A 16 7.62 -1.49 -18.10
C ASP A 16 8.07 -2.70 -17.25
N ARG A 17 8.16 -2.53 -15.91
CA ARG A 17 8.73 -3.57 -15.04
C ARG A 17 7.62 -4.30 -14.25
N TRP A 18 6.55 -4.67 -14.96
CA TRP A 18 5.34 -5.25 -14.36
C TRP A 18 5.60 -6.60 -13.70
N GLU A 19 6.45 -7.47 -14.29
CA GLU A 19 6.77 -8.76 -13.71
C GLU A 19 7.54 -8.62 -12.41
N GLU A 20 8.48 -7.68 -12.35
CA GLU A 20 9.20 -7.38 -11.12
C GLU A 20 8.27 -6.82 -10.05
N LEU A 21 7.32 -5.96 -10.44
CA LEU A 21 6.36 -5.40 -9.52
C LEU A 21 5.46 -6.48 -8.93
N LEU A 22 4.96 -7.40 -9.76
CA LEU A 22 4.16 -8.52 -9.28
C LEU A 22 4.95 -9.40 -8.32
N SER A 23 6.19 -9.73 -8.67
CA SER A 23 7.08 -10.50 -7.81
C SER A 23 7.31 -9.83 -6.45
N LEU A 24 7.50 -8.51 -6.46
CA LEU A 24 7.69 -7.72 -5.26
C LEU A 24 6.46 -7.83 -4.34
N ILE A 25 5.26 -7.64 -4.89
CA ILE A 25 4.02 -7.70 -4.10
C ILE A 25 3.84 -9.09 -3.51
N LEU A 26 4.04 -10.13 -4.32
CA LEU A 26 3.88 -11.51 -3.85
C LEU A 26 4.87 -11.84 -2.75
N SER A 27 6.14 -11.46 -2.91
CA SER A 27 7.15 -11.74 -1.88
C SER A 27 6.91 -10.91 -0.60
N ALA A 28 6.49 -9.67 -0.75
CA ALA A 28 6.22 -8.80 0.40
C ALA A 28 5.02 -9.29 1.21
N PHE A 29 4.04 -9.93 0.56
CA PHE A 29 2.81 -10.38 1.22
C PHE A 29 2.84 -11.87 1.59
N ALA A 30 3.93 -12.58 1.29
CA ALA A 30 4.04 -14.02 1.55
C ALA A 30 3.89 -14.36 3.05
N TYR A 31 4.28 -13.45 3.94
CA TYR A 31 4.15 -13.69 5.39
C TYR A 31 2.70 -13.85 5.83
N MET A 32 1.74 -13.38 5.02
CA MET A 32 0.31 -13.48 5.34
C MET A 32 -0.24 -14.89 5.08
N ASP A 33 0.47 -15.69 4.29
CA ASP A 33 0.00 -17.02 3.91
C ASP A 33 -0.16 -17.89 5.16
N GLY A 34 -1.34 -18.49 5.32
CA GLY A 34 -1.65 -19.30 6.49
C GLY A 34 -1.98 -18.49 7.73
N VAL A 35 -1.88 -17.16 7.70
CA VAL A 35 -2.19 -16.28 8.84
C VAL A 35 -3.57 -15.65 8.68
N ILE A 36 -3.89 -15.16 7.48
CA ILE A 36 -5.16 -14.48 7.22
C ILE A 36 -6.18 -15.40 6.58
N ASP A 37 -7.45 -15.15 6.84
CA ASP A 37 -8.58 -15.86 6.26
C ASP A 37 -9.69 -14.83 5.96
N PRO A 38 -10.15 -14.69 4.72
CA PRO A 38 -9.75 -15.44 3.51
C PRO A 38 -8.33 -15.08 3.03
N PRO A 39 -7.76 -15.86 2.10
CA PRO A 39 -6.42 -15.57 1.55
C PRO A 39 -6.36 -14.19 0.90
N SER A 40 -5.15 -13.65 0.79
CA SER A 40 -4.92 -12.35 0.18
C SER A 40 -5.37 -12.33 -1.29
N SER A 41 -6.00 -11.24 -1.71
CA SER A 41 -6.33 -11.02 -3.11
C SER A 41 -5.09 -10.93 -3.99
N ALA A 42 -3.92 -10.70 -3.41
CA ALA A 42 -2.65 -10.67 -4.14
C ALA A 42 -2.39 -11.96 -4.90
N HIS A 43 -2.89 -13.10 -4.40
CA HIS A 43 -2.74 -14.39 -5.08
C HIS A 43 -3.46 -14.45 -6.44
N ARG A 44 -4.38 -13.53 -6.70
CA ARG A 44 -5.12 -13.45 -7.97
C ARG A 44 -4.57 -12.37 -8.91
N LEU A 45 -3.53 -11.66 -8.49
CA LEU A 45 -2.94 -10.60 -9.32
C LEU A 45 -2.19 -11.20 -10.51
N THR A 46 -2.30 -10.50 -11.64
CA THR A 46 -1.56 -10.79 -12.86
C THR A 46 -0.85 -9.51 -13.31
N VAL A 47 0.07 -9.66 -14.27
CA VAL A 47 0.75 -8.51 -14.87
C VAL A 47 -0.30 -7.59 -15.54
N GLU A 48 -1.24 -8.17 -16.27
CA GLU A 48 -2.31 -7.39 -16.92
C GLU A 48 -3.19 -6.68 -15.90
N GLY A 49 -3.51 -7.36 -14.80
CA GLY A 49 -4.30 -6.78 -13.73
C GLY A 49 -3.60 -5.60 -13.06
N LEU A 50 -2.27 -5.72 -12.85
CA LEU A 50 -1.48 -4.61 -12.30
C LEU A 50 -1.43 -3.42 -13.24
N ALA A 51 -1.23 -3.68 -14.53
CA ALA A 51 -1.19 -2.62 -15.53
C ALA A 51 -2.52 -1.89 -15.59
N HIS A 52 -3.65 -2.64 -15.54
CA HIS A 52 -4.99 -2.06 -15.49
C HIS A 52 -5.17 -1.21 -14.22
N LYS A 53 -4.76 -1.74 -13.08
CA LYS A 53 -4.86 -1.04 -11.79
C LYS A 53 -4.10 0.29 -11.83
N ALA A 54 -2.92 0.31 -12.44
CA ALA A 54 -2.11 1.52 -12.56
C ALA A 54 -2.74 2.57 -13.47
N ARG A 55 -3.58 2.14 -14.43
CA ARG A 55 -4.33 3.08 -15.27
C ARG A 55 -5.53 3.67 -14.55
N GLU A 56 -6.15 2.88 -13.66
CA GLU A 56 -7.35 3.31 -12.93
C GLU A 56 -7.03 4.04 -11.62
N GLU A 57 -5.85 3.78 -11.07
CA GLU A 57 -5.41 4.36 -9.80
C GLU A 57 -4.10 5.10 -10.01
N ILE A 58 -3.56 5.67 -8.95
CA ILE A 58 -2.27 6.33 -8.99
C ILE A 58 -1.28 5.44 -8.24
N GLY A 59 -0.31 4.89 -8.97
CA GLY A 59 0.70 4.02 -8.40
C GLY A 59 2.02 4.73 -8.15
N PHE A 60 2.68 4.33 -7.07
CA PHE A 60 4.03 4.77 -6.74
C PHE A 60 4.94 3.55 -6.60
N VAL A 61 6.18 3.72 -6.97
CA VAL A 61 7.21 2.71 -6.72
C VAL A 61 8.37 3.34 -5.98
N ALA A 62 9.02 2.55 -5.14
CA ALA A 62 10.26 2.91 -4.46
C ALA A 62 11.40 2.17 -5.15
N MET A 63 12.42 2.92 -5.55
CA MET A 63 13.58 2.39 -6.27
C MET A 63 14.84 2.59 -5.44
N ASN A 64 15.66 1.55 -5.37
CA ASN A 64 17.03 1.64 -4.87
C ASN A 64 17.94 1.43 -6.06
N GLY A 65 18.39 2.55 -6.70
CA GLY A 65 19.03 2.46 -8.00
C GLY A 65 18.05 1.89 -9.02
N ASP A 66 18.39 0.77 -9.63
CA ASP A 66 17.53 0.10 -10.63
C ASP A 66 16.65 -1.00 -10.02
N THR A 67 16.68 -1.16 -8.70
CA THR A 67 15.95 -2.23 -8.03
C THR A 67 14.65 -1.72 -7.45
N LEU A 68 13.52 -2.37 -7.78
CA LEU A 68 12.23 -2.10 -7.15
C LEU A 68 12.26 -2.64 -5.72
N VAL A 69 11.97 -1.77 -4.73
CA VAL A 69 11.97 -2.17 -3.32
C VAL A 69 10.65 -1.90 -2.63
N GLY A 70 9.70 -1.22 -3.27
CA GLY A 70 8.39 -0.98 -2.69
C GLY A 70 7.39 -0.47 -3.72
N CYS A 71 6.11 -0.51 -3.35
CA CYS A 71 5.04 0.07 -4.15
C CYS A 71 3.86 0.46 -3.27
N LEU A 72 3.00 1.31 -3.83
CA LEU A 72 1.76 1.74 -3.21
C LEU A 72 0.81 2.18 -4.31
N PHE A 73 -0.47 1.77 -4.20
CA PHE A 73 -1.51 2.23 -5.13
C PHE A 73 -2.52 3.09 -4.38
N CYS A 74 -2.88 4.22 -4.97
CA CYS A 74 -3.78 5.20 -4.37
C CYS A 74 -4.99 5.39 -5.26
N ARG A 75 -6.19 5.34 -4.67
CA ARG A 75 -7.44 5.55 -5.38
C ARG A 75 -8.16 6.76 -4.78
N PRO A 76 -8.25 7.88 -5.53
CA PRO A 76 -9.03 9.02 -5.03
C PRO A 76 -10.51 8.65 -4.90
N GLU A 77 -11.12 8.98 -3.78
CA GLU A 77 -12.54 8.84 -3.52
C GLU A 77 -13.12 10.23 -3.25
N ALA A 78 -14.41 10.32 -2.89
CA ALA A 78 -15.07 11.62 -2.76
C ALA A 78 -14.39 12.53 -1.73
N GLU A 79 -13.98 11.97 -0.58
CA GLU A 79 -13.44 12.76 0.53
C GLU A 79 -12.16 12.19 1.11
N CYS A 80 -11.60 11.15 0.48
CA CYS A 80 -10.39 10.52 0.99
C CYS A 80 -9.58 9.92 -0.15
N LEU A 81 -8.32 9.64 0.16
CA LEU A 81 -7.45 8.88 -0.73
C LEU A 81 -7.31 7.47 -0.14
N TYR A 82 -7.78 6.46 -0.87
CA TYR A 82 -7.67 5.08 -0.44
C TYR A 82 -6.29 4.52 -0.81
N LEU A 83 -5.63 3.90 0.18
CA LEU A 83 -4.29 3.32 0.01
C LEU A 83 -4.40 1.81 -0.06
N GLY A 84 -3.85 1.22 -1.12
CA GLY A 84 -3.86 -0.22 -1.30
C GLY A 84 -2.52 -0.74 -1.78
N LYS A 85 -2.28 -2.03 -1.56
CA LYS A 85 -1.08 -2.72 -2.02
C LYS A 85 0.22 -2.03 -1.58
N LEU A 86 0.25 -1.49 -0.37
CA LEU A 86 1.49 -0.99 0.21
C LEU A 86 2.40 -2.18 0.49
N ALA A 87 3.50 -2.26 -0.23
CA ALA A 87 4.42 -3.39 -0.16
C ALA A 87 5.86 -2.89 -0.13
N VAL A 88 6.67 -3.48 0.74
CA VAL A 88 8.11 -3.24 0.80
C VAL A 88 8.78 -4.60 0.82
N VAL A 89 9.85 -4.78 0.04
CA VAL A 89 10.57 -6.06 0.04
C VAL A 89 11.01 -6.42 1.46
N PRO A 90 10.94 -7.71 1.86
CA PRO A 90 11.25 -8.10 3.23
C PRO A 90 12.63 -7.66 3.71
N GLU A 91 13.63 -7.65 2.84
CA GLU A 91 15.01 -7.26 3.17
C GLU A 91 15.13 -5.79 3.57
N ARG A 92 14.11 -4.98 3.26
CA ARG A 92 14.11 -3.54 3.53
C ARG A 92 13.11 -3.15 4.61
N HIS A 93 12.48 -4.10 5.28
CA HIS A 93 11.57 -3.79 6.39
C HIS A 93 12.33 -3.03 7.49
N GLY A 94 11.70 -2.00 8.04
CA GLY A 94 12.31 -1.18 9.07
C GLY A 94 13.25 -0.10 8.54
N SER A 95 13.39 0.05 7.23
CA SER A 95 14.29 1.05 6.62
C SER A 95 13.62 2.39 6.31
N GLY A 96 12.32 2.54 6.62
CA GLY A 96 11.59 3.78 6.40
C GLY A 96 10.99 3.95 5.01
N ILE A 97 11.08 2.93 4.15
CA ILE A 97 10.55 3.02 2.77
C ILE A 97 9.04 3.17 2.79
N GLY A 98 8.33 2.38 3.61
CA GLY A 98 6.87 2.49 3.74
C GLY A 98 6.44 3.88 4.18
N ARG A 99 7.15 4.45 5.15
CA ARG A 99 6.88 5.81 5.63
C ARG A 99 7.09 6.85 4.54
N ARG A 100 8.11 6.69 3.73
CA ARG A 100 8.37 7.62 2.62
C ARG A 100 7.30 7.51 1.54
N MET A 101 6.78 6.31 1.27
CA MET A 101 5.66 6.15 0.33
C MET A 101 4.39 6.76 0.90
N LEU A 102 4.18 6.65 2.21
CA LEU A 102 3.06 7.32 2.86
C LEU A 102 3.15 8.84 2.66
N ALA A 103 4.36 9.41 2.79
CA ALA A 103 4.56 10.84 2.54
C ALA A 103 4.16 11.23 1.12
N ALA A 104 4.49 10.40 0.13
CA ALA A 104 4.06 10.64 -1.26
C ALA A 104 2.54 10.63 -1.38
N ALA A 105 1.86 9.72 -0.67
CA ALA A 105 0.40 9.66 -0.67
C ALA A 105 -0.19 10.91 0.01
N GLU A 106 0.43 11.38 1.09
CA GLU A 106 -0.02 12.60 1.76
C GLU A 106 0.09 13.82 0.83
N ASP A 107 1.20 13.93 0.09
CA ASP A 107 1.37 15.00 -0.89
C ASP A 107 0.31 14.91 -1.99
N LEU A 108 0.03 13.71 -2.48
CA LEU A 108 -1.01 13.51 -3.49
C LEU A 108 -2.38 13.93 -2.96
N ALA A 109 -2.70 13.55 -1.73
CA ALA A 109 -3.97 13.92 -1.11
C ALA A 109 -4.10 15.44 -0.97
N HIS A 110 -3.03 16.12 -0.56
CA HIS A 110 -3.02 17.59 -0.50
C HIS A 110 -3.24 18.21 -1.86
N ASP A 111 -2.57 17.71 -2.90
CA ASP A 111 -2.73 18.22 -4.26
C ASP A 111 -4.14 18.07 -4.78
N ARG A 112 -4.86 17.07 -4.29
CA ARG A 112 -6.24 16.78 -4.70
C ARG A 112 -7.28 17.30 -3.73
N ASN A 113 -6.88 18.01 -2.70
CA ASN A 113 -7.76 18.54 -1.65
C ASN A 113 -8.57 17.43 -0.96
N LEU A 114 -7.93 16.28 -0.72
CA LEU A 114 -8.52 15.17 0.00
C LEU A 114 -8.02 15.21 1.45
N PRO A 115 -8.91 15.38 2.43
CA PRO A 115 -8.49 15.61 3.82
C PRO A 115 -8.13 14.36 4.59
N VAL A 116 -8.37 13.17 4.04
CA VAL A 116 -8.24 11.92 4.78
C VAL A 116 -7.53 10.87 3.94
N LEU A 117 -6.62 10.12 4.56
CA LEU A 117 -6.12 8.87 4.01
C LEU A 117 -6.90 7.72 4.64
N ARG A 118 -7.28 6.72 3.84
CA ARG A 118 -8.05 5.55 4.29
C ARG A 118 -7.35 4.29 3.82
N LEU A 119 -7.32 3.28 4.66
CA LEU A 119 -6.80 1.96 4.29
C LEU A 119 -7.58 0.88 5.02
N GLU A 120 -7.43 -0.35 4.54
CA GLU A 120 -7.95 -1.53 5.23
C GLU A 120 -6.80 -2.51 5.46
N THR A 121 -6.84 -3.19 6.58
CA THR A 121 -5.86 -4.22 6.92
C THR A 121 -6.58 -5.38 7.62
N ARG A 122 -6.06 -6.59 7.42
CA ARG A 122 -6.69 -7.79 7.98
C ARG A 122 -6.64 -7.78 9.49
N VAL A 123 -7.69 -8.32 10.13
CA VAL A 123 -7.78 -8.33 11.61
C VAL A 123 -6.63 -9.11 12.23
N GLU A 124 -6.10 -10.12 11.55
CA GLU A 124 -5.02 -10.96 12.07
C GLU A 124 -3.66 -10.24 12.08
N LEU A 125 -3.49 -9.18 11.28
CA LEU A 125 -2.20 -8.52 11.09
C LEU A 125 -2.01 -7.41 12.13
N THR A 126 -1.91 -7.79 13.40
CA THR A 126 -1.85 -6.84 14.51
C THR A 126 -0.59 -5.97 14.49
N ASP A 127 0.52 -6.47 13.95
CA ASP A 127 1.74 -5.67 13.78
C ASP A 127 1.51 -4.51 12.80
N ASN A 128 0.74 -4.76 11.73
CA ASN A 128 0.38 -3.71 10.78
C ASN A 128 -0.50 -2.66 11.44
N HIS A 129 -1.45 -3.08 12.31
CA HIS A 129 -2.28 -2.13 13.05
C HIS A 129 -1.42 -1.18 13.87
N ARG A 130 -0.40 -1.71 14.57
CA ARG A 130 0.50 -0.90 15.39
C ARG A 130 1.35 0.04 14.54
N THR A 131 1.82 -0.43 13.38
CA THR A 131 2.60 0.40 12.47
C THR A 131 1.77 1.57 11.95
N PHE A 132 0.55 1.30 11.50
CA PHE A 132 -0.33 2.35 10.99
C PHE A 132 -0.73 3.32 12.11
N ALA A 133 -0.95 2.81 13.34
CA ALA A 133 -1.23 3.68 14.48
C ALA A 133 -0.06 4.62 14.75
N ARG A 134 1.18 4.14 14.69
CA ARG A 134 2.36 5.01 14.84
C ARG A 134 2.43 6.07 13.75
N TRP A 135 1.90 5.78 12.56
CA TRP A 135 1.87 6.73 11.44
C TRP A 135 0.69 7.70 11.53
N GLY A 136 -0.13 7.61 12.58
CA GLY A 136 -1.22 8.53 12.81
C GLY A 136 -2.60 8.05 12.39
N PHE A 137 -2.73 6.78 11.98
CA PHE A 137 -4.02 6.21 11.62
C PHE A 137 -4.77 5.75 12.87
N VAL A 138 -6.10 5.87 12.84
CA VAL A 138 -6.99 5.34 13.88
C VAL A 138 -8.01 4.41 13.25
N LYS A 139 -8.41 3.38 14.01
CA LYS A 139 -9.44 2.44 13.56
C LYS A 139 -10.78 3.15 13.48
N THR A 140 -11.47 2.99 12.36
CA THR A 140 -12.76 3.65 12.11
C THR A 140 -13.90 2.67 11.83
N ALA A 141 -13.59 1.42 11.46
CA ALA A 141 -14.64 0.44 11.17
C ALA A 141 -14.07 -0.98 11.17
N GLU A 142 -14.97 -1.95 11.19
CA GLU A 142 -14.65 -3.36 10.98
C GLU A 142 -15.52 -3.86 9.83
N ASN A 143 -14.94 -4.69 8.96
CA ASN A 143 -15.64 -5.21 7.78
C ASN A 143 -15.43 -6.71 7.66
N ALA A 144 -16.42 -7.39 7.10
CA ALA A 144 -16.33 -8.83 6.80
C ALA A 144 -16.31 -9.04 5.29
N HIS A 145 -15.44 -9.94 4.83
CA HIS A 145 -15.47 -10.37 3.44
C HIS A 145 -16.77 -11.12 3.15
N PRO A 146 -17.22 -11.14 1.89
CA PRO A 146 -18.43 -11.91 1.53
C PRO A 146 -18.34 -13.35 2.01
N GLY A 147 -19.44 -13.82 2.62
CA GLY A 147 -19.52 -15.17 3.14
C GLY A 147 -18.99 -15.35 4.58
N PHE A 148 -18.45 -14.29 5.18
CA PHE A 148 -17.93 -14.34 6.55
C PHE A 148 -18.88 -13.61 7.50
N SER A 149 -19.17 -14.23 8.65
CA SER A 149 -20.02 -13.63 9.69
C SER A 149 -19.23 -12.88 10.77
N ARG A 150 -17.90 -12.96 10.72
CA ARG A 150 -17.00 -12.27 11.65
C ARG A 150 -16.22 -11.19 10.91
N PRO A 151 -15.74 -10.15 11.61
CA PRO A 151 -14.84 -9.18 10.97
C PRO A 151 -13.59 -9.84 10.45
N THR A 152 -13.20 -9.53 9.21
CA THR A 152 -11.99 -10.03 8.55
C THR A 152 -10.98 -8.92 8.31
N SER A 153 -11.43 -7.66 8.30
CA SER A 153 -10.55 -6.51 8.14
C SER A 153 -11.01 -5.37 9.03
N ILE A 154 -10.09 -4.45 9.30
CA ILE A 154 -10.43 -3.17 9.93
C ILE A 154 -10.12 -2.06 8.95
N GLU A 155 -10.92 -1.00 9.03
CA GLU A 155 -10.64 0.24 8.34
C GLU A 155 -9.87 1.15 9.28
N MET A 156 -8.86 1.84 8.74
CA MET A 156 -8.13 2.86 9.48
C MET A 156 -8.06 4.14 8.65
N GLN A 157 -8.14 5.27 9.32
CA GLN A 157 -8.08 6.57 8.66
C GLN A 157 -7.09 7.49 9.35
N LYS A 158 -6.46 8.35 8.56
CA LYS A 158 -5.60 9.41 9.04
C LYS A 158 -6.11 10.73 8.47
N ARG A 159 -6.48 11.65 9.37
CA ARG A 159 -6.87 13.00 8.95
C ARG A 159 -5.62 13.83 8.74
N LEU A 160 -5.54 14.48 7.58
CA LEU A 160 -4.38 15.29 7.22
C LEU A 160 -4.56 16.72 7.71
N ALA A 161 -3.45 17.36 8.06
CA ALA A 161 -3.48 18.76 8.43
C ALA A 161 -3.84 19.59 7.21
N LEU A 162 -4.70 20.59 7.42
CA LEU A 162 -5.01 21.57 6.39
C LEU A 162 -3.85 22.55 6.32
N GLY A 163 -3.11 22.47 5.21
CA GLY A 163 -1.96 23.34 4.98
C GLY A 163 -2.26 24.44 4.02
#